data_3b001886ef15b5df395c5e9f221ad119
#
_entry.id   3b001886ef15b5df395c5e9f221ad119
#
_cell.length_a   1.000
_cell.length_b   1.000
_cell.length_c   1.000
_cell.angle_alpha   90.00
_cell.angle_beta   90.00
_cell.angle_gamma   90.00
#
_symmetry.space_group_name_H-M   'P 1'
#
loop_
_entity.id
_entity.type
_entity.pdbx_description
1 polymer ?
#
loop_
_entity_poly.entity_id
_entity_poly.type
_entity_poly.pdbx_seq_one_letter_code
_entity_poly.pdbx_strand_id
1 'polypeptide(L)'
;MSDGKKKLSFLTVISTIICVVFVCEAAAPAAAIGNQQFFWWIFLILTFLLPYGMVVAELGTTYDGEGGIYDWVRDGLGDKWGARISYYYWVNYPLWIASLATMFPDILGMVFGVEFNLIAKIGIDLAFVWIVYLMGRSKAADSEWVLNGGAIIKVAVAVIVGALGIWYAMENGFANDMSAATFLPELTNTNALGYLSIIIFNFMGFEVICTMTDDMADPARDIPKAIIVGGLSIAVIYLFAGFGIGAAVSADSIDPDYGMIYAVQTIVGDSMIFKVICIAFLITLFANMAAWSFGVNSVARYAAEHGNMPKVFTSMISDDDMPNGANLVNAIVASLVLCLQLVPIDAISNGVFWMLFGTSIVFLLLTYIPMFPAFLNLRKNDPNRERIFTFPFKGAMMKVMLAIPCIELILAIVATLIPFSVDEIGDKVPMIVIFIVLLLIGEVVRVVSAKGRETECKGLTPELAAQRLAEESEED
;
A
#
# COMPACT_ATOMS: atom_id res chain seq x y z
N MET A 1 -2.01 18.70 -31.58
CA MET A 1 -1.90 17.40 -32.31
C MET A 1 -1.59 16.36 -31.27
N SER A 2 -2.59 15.62 -30.81
CA SER A 2 -2.39 14.58 -29.78
C SER A 2 -1.50 13.50 -30.38
N ASP A 3 -0.35 13.35 -29.77
CA ASP A 3 0.59 12.26 -30.06
C ASP A 3 -0.16 10.95 -29.89
N GLY A 4 -0.12 10.04 -30.86
CA GLY A 4 -0.93 8.81 -30.92
C GLY A 4 -0.50 7.75 -29.91
N LYS A 5 -0.34 8.12 -28.62
CA LYS A 5 -0.18 7.17 -27.52
C LYS A 5 -1.41 6.29 -27.43
N LYS A 6 -1.21 4.99 -27.44
CA LYS A 6 -2.27 4.02 -27.25
C LYS A 6 -2.83 4.15 -25.83
N LYS A 7 -4.08 4.53 -25.71
CA LYS A 7 -4.77 4.63 -24.42
C LYS A 7 -4.84 3.27 -23.71
N LEU A 8 -4.71 3.29 -22.39
CA LEU A 8 -4.81 2.09 -21.55
C LEU A 8 -6.20 1.46 -21.68
N SER A 9 -6.24 0.14 -21.84
CA SER A 9 -7.49 -0.62 -21.83
C SER A 9 -8.00 -0.78 -20.38
N PHE A 10 -9.32 -0.98 -20.21
CA PHE A 10 -9.90 -1.26 -18.90
C PHE A 10 -9.27 -2.49 -18.23
N LEU A 11 -8.90 -3.51 -19.01
CA LEU A 11 -8.20 -4.69 -18.47
C LEU A 11 -6.81 -4.31 -17.93
N THR A 12 -6.09 -3.45 -18.62
CA THR A 12 -4.79 -2.95 -18.15
C THR A 12 -4.94 -2.15 -16.85
N VAL A 13 -5.98 -1.32 -16.73
CA VAL A 13 -6.29 -0.58 -15.50
C VAL A 13 -6.54 -1.53 -14.32
N ILE A 14 -7.34 -2.60 -14.51
CA ILE A 14 -7.55 -3.63 -13.47
C ILE A 14 -6.23 -4.35 -13.14
N SER A 15 -5.43 -4.72 -14.14
CA SER A 15 -4.14 -5.37 -13.91
C SER A 15 -3.18 -4.47 -13.14
N THR A 16 -3.18 -3.16 -13.41
CA THR A 16 -2.40 -2.18 -12.64
C THR A 16 -2.85 -2.15 -11.19
N ILE A 17 -4.16 -2.10 -10.91
CA ILE A 17 -4.69 -2.18 -9.55
C ILE A 17 -4.21 -3.46 -8.86
N ILE A 18 -4.36 -4.61 -9.49
CA ILE A 18 -3.92 -5.89 -8.91
C ILE A 18 -2.41 -5.89 -8.68
N CYS A 19 -1.63 -5.36 -9.62
CA CYS A 19 -0.18 -5.29 -9.48
C CYS A 19 0.26 -4.36 -8.34
N VAL A 20 -0.41 -3.24 -8.16
CA VAL A 20 -0.11 -2.25 -7.13
C VAL A 20 -0.66 -2.68 -5.77
N VAL A 21 -1.95 -2.97 -5.67
CA VAL A 21 -2.67 -3.15 -4.40
C VAL A 21 -2.52 -4.55 -3.82
N PHE A 22 -2.54 -5.60 -4.68
CA PHE A 22 -2.41 -6.97 -4.19
C PHE A 22 -0.95 -7.31 -3.87
N VAL A 23 -0.68 -7.69 -2.62
CA VAL A 23 0.65 -8.07 -2.12
C VAL A 23 0.61 -9.49 -1.56
N CYS A 24 1.42 -10.40 -2.10
CA CYS A 24 1.36 -11.82 -1.75
C CYS A 24 1.73 -12.08 -0.28
N GLU A 25 2.71 -11.35 0.24
CA GLU A 25 3.19 -11.47 1.63
C GLU A 25 2.10 -11.18 2.66
N ALA A 26 1.13 -10.34 2.34
CA ALA A 26 0.04 -9.99 3.26
C ALA A 26 -1.08 -11.04 3.36
N ALA A 27 -1.01 -12.15 2.63
CA ALA A 27 -1.98 -13.24 2.76
C ALA A 27 -1.80 -14.06 4.05
N ALA A 28 -0.56 -14.23 4.53
CA ALA A 28 -0.27 -14.99 5.75
C ALA A 28 -0.83 -14.33 7.01
N PRO A 29 -0.63 -13.02 7.28
CA PRO A 29 -1.26 -12.34 8.40
C PRO A 29 -2.79 -12.42 8.38
N ALA A 30 -3.42 -12.37 7.19
CA ALA A 30 -4.85 -12.56 7.06
C ALA A 30 -5.29 -13.98 7.45
N ALA A 31 -4.50 -15.00 7.08
CA ALA A 31 -4.73 -16.38 7.47
C ALA A 31 -4.55 -16.63 8.97
N ALA A 32 -3.64 -15.93 9.64
CA ALA A 32 -3.41 -16.00 11.08
C ALA A 32 -4.61 -15.54 11.92
N ILE A 33 -5.55 -14.78 11.33
CA ILE A 33 -6.83 -14.45 11.97
C ILE A 33 -7.75 -15.69 12.08
N GLY A 34 -7.46 -16.77 11.36
CA GLY A 34 -8.29 -17.95 11.26
C GLY A 34 -9.54 -17.74 10.39
N ASN A 35 -10.58 -18.58 10.60
CA ASN A 35 -11.80 -18.52 9.78
C ASN A 35 -12.58 -17.20 9.92
N GLN A 36 -12.44 -16.48 11.04
CA GLN A 36 -13.08 -15.18 11.21
C GLN A 36 -12.59 -14.13 10.19
N GLN A 37 -11.50 -14.38 9.43
CA GLN A 37 -11.09 -13.54 8.32
C GLN A 37 -12.23 -13.30 7.32
N PHE A 38 -13.09 -14.29 7.06
CA PHE A 38 -14.24 -14.12 6.14
C PHE A 38 -15.19 -13.03 6.60
N PHE A 39 -15.51 -12.98 7.91
CA PHE A 39 -16.32 -11.90 8.46
C PHE A 39 -15.63 -10.55 8.29
N TRP A 40 -14.35 -10.45 8.65
CA TRP A 40 -13.63 -9.19 8.62
C TRP A 40 -13.43 -8.65 7.19
N TRP A 41 -13.16 -9.52 6.21
CA TRP A 41 -13.10 -9.09 4.81
C TRP A 41 -14.43 -8.51 4.34
N ILE A 42 -15.56 -9.21 4.58
CA ILE A 42 -16.88 -8.74 4.18
C ILE A 42 -17.24 -7.44 4.92
N PHE A 43 -16.99 -7.38 6.21
CA PHE A 43 -17.24 -6.19 7.02
C PHE A 43 -16.46 -4.99 6.49
N LEU A 44 -15.15 -5.10 6.29
CA LEU A 44 -14.30 -4.02 5.81
C LEU A 44 -14.54 -3.67 4.33
N ILE A 45 -15.04 -4.59 3.50
CA ILE A 45 -15.54 -4.23 2.16
C ILE A 45 -16.69 -3.23 2.28
N LEU A 46 -17.65 -3.48 3.17
CA LEU A 46 -18.84 -2.65 3.30
C LEU A 46 -18.57 -1.32 4.03
N THR A 47 -17.72 -1.34 5.06
CA THR A 47 -17.51 -0.20 5.96
C THR A 47 -16.30 0.65 5.57
N PHE A 48 -15.27 0.03 4.98
CA PHE A 48 -14.04 0.70 4.57
C PHE A 48 -13.93 0.85 3.04
N LEU A 49 -13.81 -0.27 2.30
CA LEU A 49 -13.49 -0.24 0.87
C LEU A 49 -14.51 0.57 0.06
N LEU A 50 -15.80 0.32 0.26
CA LEU A 50 -16.83 1.00 -0.54
C LEU A 50 -16.87 2.50 -0.25
N PRO A 51 -16.96 3.00 1.01
CA PRO A 51 -16.91 4.43 1.27
C PRO A 51 -15.61 5.11 0.81
N TYR A 52 -14.47 4.50 1.09
CA TYR A 52 -13.16 4.96 0.66
C TYR A 52 -13.07 5.03 -0.87
N GLY A 53 -13.41 3.94 -1.56
CA GLY A 53 -13.35 3.85 -3.01
C GLY A 53 -14.28 4.86 -3.70
N MET A 54 -15.46 5.13 -3.14
CA MET A 54 -16.35 6.18 -3.65
C MET A 54 -15.76 7.59 -3.48
N VAL A 55 -15.04 7.85 -2.40
CA VAL A 55 -14.33 9.14 -2.20
C VAL A 55 -13.22 9.28 -3.23
N VAL A 56 -12.39 8.25 -3.40
CA VAL A 56 -11.30 8.24 -4.40
C VAL A 56 -11.88 8.40 -5.81
N ALA A 57 -12.99 7.72 -6.13
CA ALA A 57 -13.62 7.82 -7.43
C ALA A 57 -14.12 9.24 -7.71
N GLU A 58 -14.75 9.93 -6.73
CA GLU A 58 -15.18 11.31 -6.91
C GLU A 58 -14.00 12.27 -7.02
N LEU A 59 -13.03 12.17 -6.12
CA LEU A 59 -11.88 13.05 -6.14
C LEU A 59 -11.04 12.87 -7.41
N GLY A 60 -10.74 11.63 -7.80
CA GLY A 60 -9.91 11.32 -8.96
C GLY A 60 -10.56 11.63 -10.30
N THR A 61 -11.90 11.71 -10.37
CA THR A 61 -12.63 12.12 -11.59
C THR A 61 -13.02 13.60 -11.62
N THR A 62 -12.81 14.31 -10.50
CA THR A 62 -13.18 15.73 -10.37
C THR A 62 -11.95 16.63 -10.29
N TYR A 63 -10.88 16.14 -9.65
CA TYR A 63 -9.63 16.84 -9.42
C TYR A 63 -8.50 15.96 -9.96
N ASP A 64 -8.25 16.04 -11.24
CA ASP A 64 -7.39 15.17 -12.06
C ASP A 64 -5.91 15.56 -12.06
N GLY A 65 -5.47 16.38 -11.10
CA GLY A 65 -4.07 16.78 -10.96
C GLY A 65 -3.10 15.61 -10.76
N GLU A 66 -1.88 15.73 -11.27
CA GLU A 66 -0.81 14.72 -11.20
C GLU A 66 -0.40 14.33 -9.77
N GLY A 67 -0.73 15.18 -8.77
CA GLY A 67 -0.43 14.93 -7.37
C GLY A 67 -1.37 13.95 -6.66
N GLY A 68 -2.49 13.58 -7.29
CA GLY A 68 -3.45 12.63 -6.71
C GLY A 68 -3.86 13.00 -5.28
N ILE A 69 -3.68 12.09 -4.32
CA ILE A 69 -4.06 12.31 -2.91
C ILE A 69 -3.40 13.57 -2.31
N TYR A 70 -2.21 13.95 -2.76
CA TYR A 70 -1.54 15.17 -2.32
C TYR A 70 -2.34 16.42 -2.72
N ASP A 71 -2.77 16.51 -3.98
CA ASP A 71 -3.55 17.65 -4.46
C ASP A 71 -4.88 17.76 -3.74
N TRP A 72 -5.59 16.65 -3.57
CA TRP A 72 -6.87 16.65 -2.89
C TRP A 72 -6.77 17.16 -1.45
N VAL A 73 -5.73 16.76 -0.72
CA VAL A 73 -5.53 17.19 0.66
C VAL A 73 -4.99 18.61 0.74
N ARG A 74 -4.08 18.98 -0.16
CA ARG A 74 -3.56 20.36 -0.25
C ARG A 74 -4.67 21.34 -0.58
N ASP A 75 -5.47 21.06 -1.60
CA ASP A 75 -6.57 21.92 -2.02
C ASP A 75 -7.70 21.96 -0.97
N GLY A 76 -7.98 20.86 -0.30
CA GLY A 76 -8.97 20.80 0.76
C GLY A 76 -8.55 21.42 2.09
N LEU A 77 -7.27 21.28 2.50
CA LEU A 77 -6.79 21.60 3.86
C LEU A 77 -5.55 22.52 3.90
N GLY A 78 -5.00 22.85 2.73
CA GLY A 78 -3.83 23.72 2.59
C GLY A 78 -2.49 22.98 2.64
N ASP A 79 -1.43 23.74 2.29
CA ASP A 79 -0.05 23.23 2.14
C ASP A 79 0.51 22.51 3.37
N LYS A 80 0.10 22.89 4.58
CA LYS A 80 0.59 22.24 5.80
C LYS A 80 0.17 20.77 5.87
N TRP A 81 -1.03 20.46 5.43
CA TRP A 81 -1.50 19.07 5.35
C TRP A 81 -1.00 18.39 4.10
N GLY A 82 -0.96 19.08 2.96
CA GLY A 82 -0.34 18.56 1.75
C GLY A 82 1.10 18.08 1.98
N ALA A 83 1.94 18.90 2.65
CA ALA A 83 3.30 18.54 2.99
C ALA A 83 3.41 17.32 3.92
N ARG A 84 2.52 17.20 4.92
CA ARG A 84 2.50 16.05 5.82
C ARG A 84 2.15 14.78 5.08
N ILE A 85 1.06 14.79 4.32
CA ILE A 85 0.63 13.57 3.65
C ILE A 85 1.58 13.14 2.54
N SER A 86 2.20 14.06 1.81
CA SER A 86 3.21 13.71 0.82
C SER A 86 4.44 13.06 1.46
N TYR A 87 4.85 13.55 2.65
CA TYR A 87 5.92 12.92 3.42
C TYR A 87 5.50 11.53 3.95
N TYR A 88 4.28 11.38 4.52
CA TYR A 88 3.80 10.10 5.04
C TYR A 88 3.67 9.07 3.91
N TYR A 89 3.12 9.48 2.79
CA TYR A 89 2.98 8.63 1.60
C TYR A 89 4.33 8.22 1.03
N TRP A 90 5.32 9.14 1.01
CA TRP A 90 6.65 8.83 0.54
C TRP A 90 7.44 7.94 1.52
N VAL A 91 7.44 8.26 2.83
CA VAL A 91 8.28 7.56 3.82
C VAL A 91 7.85 6.11 4.05
N ASN A 92 6.58 5.76 3.80
CA ASN A 92 6.15 4.38 3.89
C ASN A 92 6.94 3.49 2.91
N TYR A 93 7.26 3.97 1.72
CA TYR A 93 7.89 3.17 0.67
C TYR A 93 9.31 2.70 1.01
N PRO A 94 10.28 3.53 1.46
CA PRO A 94 11.60 3.03 1.85
C PRO A 94 11.57 2.10 3.06
N LEU A 95 10.59 2.22 3.96
CA LEU A 95 10.40 1.27 5.06
C LEU A 95 9.87 -0.05 4.54
N TRP A 96 8.90 -0.02 3.65
CA TRP A 96 8.31 -1.22 3.07
C TRP A 96 9.30 -1.99 2.20
N ILE A 97 10.01 -1.33 1.28
CA ILE A 97 11.03 -2.00 0.46
C ILE A 97 12.15 -2.60 1.31
N ALA A 98 12.55 -1.92 2.40
CA ALA A 98 13.53 -2.46 3.33
C ALA A 98 13.00 -3.70 4.06
N SER A 99 11.73 -3.71 4.51
CA SER A 99 11.13 -4.91 5.12
C SER A 99 11.09 -6.09 4.16
N LEU A 100 10.64 -5.88 2.91
CA LEU A 100 10.61 -6.94 1.92
C LEU A 100 12.00 -7.45 1.54
N ALA A 101 13.00 -6.57 1.55
CA ALA A 101 14.39 -6.96 1.28
C ALA A 101 14.84 -8.06 2.25
N THR A 102 14.49 -7.96 3.54
CA THR A 102 14.93 -8.95 4.56
C THR A 102 14.37 -10.35 4.32
N MET A 103 13.32 -10.51 3.52
CA MET A 103 12.78 -11.82 3.15
C MET A 103 13.64 -12.58 2.13
N PHE A 104 14.40 -11.84 1.30
CA PHE A 104 15.15 -12.45 0.19
C PHE A 104 16.20 -13.46 0.64
N PRO A 105 17.13 -13.13 1.56
CA PRO A 105 18.18 -14.07 1.95
C PRO A 105 17.61 -15.34 2.59
N ASP A 106 16.56 -15.24 3.39
CA ASP A 106 15.98 -16.40 4.06
C ASP A 106 15.26 -17.32 3.06
N ILE A 107 14.47 -16.77 2.15
CA ILE A 107 13.80 -17.57 1.11
C ILE A 107 14.82 -18.17 0.13
N LEU A 108 15.83 -17.41 -0.28
CA LEU A 108 16.93 -17.97 -1.11
C LEU A 108 17.68 -19.07 -0.36
N GLY A 109 17.89 -18.91 0.95
CA GLY A 109 18.47 -19.93 1.82
C GLY A 109 17.67 -21.23 1.77
N MET A 110 16.33 -21.15 1.88
CA MET A 110 15.41 -22.30 1.77
C MET A 110 15.50 -22.97 0.37
N VAL A 111 15.56 -22.15 -0.71
CA VAL A 111 15.64 -22.67 -2.09
C VAL A 111 16.93 -23.43 -2.36
N PHE A 112 18.06 -22.87 -1.92
CA PHE A 112 19.40 -23.42 -2.21
C PHE A 112 19.95 -24.33 -1.11
N GLY A 113 19.30 -24.40 0.06
CA GLY A 113 19.76 -25.16 1.22
C GLY A 113 21.04 -24.56 1.83
N VAL A 114 21.14 -23.22 1.87
CA VAL A 114 22.32 -22.47 2.35
C VAL A 114 21.90 -21.51 3.43
N GLU A 115 22.65 -21.47 4.53
CA GLU A 115 22.51 -20.42 5.54
C GLU A 115 23.46 -19.26 5.25
N PHE A 116 22.89 -18.08 5.04
CA PHE A 116 23.67 -16.85 4.83
C PHE A 116 24.03 -16.22 6.18
N ASN A 117 25.30 -15.80 6.33
CA ASN A 117 25.69 -14.98 7.48
C ASN A 117 25.11 -13.56 7.35
N LEU A 118 25.11 -12.79 8.45
CA LEU A 118 24.48 -11.45 8.51
C LEU A 118 25.00 -10.50 7.41
N ILE A 119 26.31 -10.53 7.11
CA ILE A 119 26.89 -9.66 6.08
C ILE A 119 26.37 -10.04 4.69
N ALA A 120 26.26 -11.34 4.40
CA ALA A 120 25.72 -11.82 3.14
C ALA A 120 24.21 -11.49 3.03
N LYS A 121 23.44 -11.61 4.12
CA LYS A 121 22.03 -11.21 4.17
C LYS A 121 21.87 -9.74 3.80
N ILE A 122 22.59 -8.85 4.49
CA ILE A 122 22.55 -7.40 4.19
C ILE A 122 22.99 -7.11 2.74
N GLY A 123 23.99 -7.83 2.23
CA GLY A 123 24.40 -7.70 0.83
C GLY A 123 23.30 -8.05 -0.17
N ILE A 124 22.52 -9.11 0.10
CA ILE A 124 21.35 -9.52 -0.71
C ILE A 124 20.24 -8.48 -0.59
N ASP A 125 19.95 -8.00 0.63
CA ASP A 125 18.94 -6.98 0.89
C ASP A 125 19.23 -5.68 0.11
N LEU A 126 20.48 -5.22 0.18
CA LEU A 126 20.92 -4.05 -0.57
C LEU A 126 20.83 -4.28 -2.08
N ALA A 127 21.19 -5.47 -2.56
CA ALA A 127 21.06 -5.80 -3.98
C ALA A 127 19.61 -5.69 -4.44
N PHE A 128 18.64 -6.18 -3.65
CA PHE A 128 17.21 -6.03 -3.95
C PHE A 128 16.82 -4.54 -4.07
N VAL A 129 17.14 -3.73 -3.06
CA VAL A 129 16.79 -2.29 -3.03
C VAL A 129 17.38 -1.57 -4.26
N TRP A 130 18.64 -1.81 -4.58
CA TRP A 130 19.29 -1.13 -5.69
C TRP A 130 18.86 -1.64 -7.06
N ILE A 131 18.44 -2.91 -7.20
CA ILE A 131 17.82 -3.42 -8.43
C ILE A 131 16.47 -2.72 -8.63
N VAL A 132 15.63 -2.61 -7.60
CA VAL A 132 14.36 -1.88 -7.68
C VAL A 132 14.58 -0.40 -8.04
N TYR A 133 15.59 0.25 -7.44
CA TYR A 133 15.98 1.61 -7.83
C TYR A 133 16.33 1.71 -9.32
N LEU A 134 17.12 0.78 -9.85
CA LEU A 134 17.49 0.76 -11.26
C LEU A 134 16.27 0.52 -12.18
N MET A 135 15.35 -0.36 -11.77
CA MET A 135 14.07 -0.55 -12.47
C MET A 135 13.26 0.75 -12.53
N GLY A 136 13.12 1.46 -11.39
CA GLY A 136 12.38 2.71 -11.30
C GLY A 136 13.02 3.90 -12.03
N ARG A 137 14.23 3.74 -12.62
CA ARG A 137 14.84 4.75 -13.49
C ARG A 137 14.39 4.69 -14.93
N SER A 138 13.64 3.70 -15.33
CA SER A 138 13.21 3.48 -16.70
C SER A 138 11.71 3.28 -16.78
N LYS A 139 11.11 3.65 -17.91
CA LYS A 139 9.71 3.34 -18.23
C LYS A 139 9.40 1.85 -18.25
N ALA A 140 10.41 0.98 -18.16
CA ALA A 140 10.20 -0.46 -18.09
C ALA A 140 9.37 -0.84 -16.84
N ALA A 141 9.55 -0.16 -15.70
CA ALA A 141 8.80 -0.40 -14.48
C ALA A 141 7.29 -0.11 -14.63
N ASP A 142 6.95 0.88 -15.45
CA ASP A 142 5.57 1.31 -15.73
C ASP A 142 5.02 0.71 -17.04
N SER A 143 5.75 -0.22 -17.65
CA SER A 143 5.32 -0.84 -18.90
C SER A 143 4.17 -1.83 -18.70
N GLU A 144 3.22 -1.85 -19.65
CA GLU A 144 2.07 -2.78 -19.62
C GLU A 144 2.47 -4.24 -19.38
N TRP A 145 3.63 -4.67 -19.86
CA TRP A 145 4.06 -6.07 -19.69
C TRP A 145 4.56 -6.36 -18.26
N VAL A 146 5.20 -5.40 -17.58
CA VAL A 146 5.61 -5.55 -16.17
C VAL A 146 4.39 -5.53 -15.27
N LEU A 147 3.46 -4.60 -15.49
CA LEU A 147 2.23 -4.51 -14.70
C LEU A 147 1.33 -5.73 -14.90
N ASN A 148 1.07 -6.11 -16.15
CA ASN A 148 0.25 -7.29 -16.45
C ASN A 148 0.95 -8.60 -16.04
N GLY A 149 2.25 -8.74 -16.31
CA GLY A 149 3.03 -9.91 -15.92
C GLY A 149 3.13 -10.06 -14.42
N GLY A 150 3.39 -8.95 -13.71
CA GLY A 150 3.41 -8.90 -12.25
C GLY A 150 2.06 -9.30 -11.64
N ALA A 151 0.96 -8.77 -12.16
CA ALA A 151 -0.39 -9.14 -11.71
C ALA A 151 -0.68 -10.64 -11.94
N ILE A 152 -0.34 -11.18 -13.12
CA ILE A 152 -0.55 -12.59 -13.43
C ILE A 152 0.25 -13.49 -12.47
N ILE A 153 1.54 -13.20 -12.24
CA ILE A 153 2.37 -14.02 -11.35
C ILE A 153 1.84 -13.94 -9.91
N LYS A 154 1.48 -12.76 -9.41
CA LYS A 154 0.90 -12.57 -8.08
C LYS A 154 -0.38 -13.40 -7.90
N VAL A 155 -1.33 -13.28 -8.83
CA VAL A 155 -2.59 -14.03 -8.79
C VAL A 155 -2.32 -15.53 -8.88
N ALA A 156 -1.40 -15.96 -9.77
CA ALA A 156 -1.05 -17.37 -9.92
C ALA A 156 -0.46 -17.95 -8.62
N VAL A 157 0.48 -17.25 -7.98
CA VAL A 157 1.05 -17.69 -6.69
C VAL A 157 -0.05 -17.83 -5.64
N ALA A 158 -0.91 -16.83 -5.47
CA ALA A 158 -1.99 -16.86 -4.50
C ALA A 158 -3.00 -18.00 -4.76
N VAL A 159 -3.39 -18.20 -6.03
CA VAL A 159 -4.32 -19.27 -6.43
C VAL A 159 -3.68 -20.65 -6.24
N ILE A 160 -2.41 -20.81 -6.60
CA ILE A 160 -1.69 -22.08 -6.40
C ILE A 160 -1.59 -22.40 -4.91
N VAL A 161 -1.19 -21.45 -4.09
CA VAL A 161 -1.09 -21.65 -2.63
C VAL A 161 -2.44 -21.99 -2.01
N GLY A 162 -3.49 -21.24 -2.38
CA GLY A 162 -4.86 -21.51 -1.93
C GLY A 162 -5.32 -22.92 -2.33
N ALA A 163 -5.13 -23.30 -3.58
CA ALA A 163 -5.52 -24.61 -4.09
C ALA A 163 -4.74 -25.77 -3.44
N LEU A 164 -3.42 -25.61 -3.27
CA LEU A 164 -2.56 -26.60 -2.60
C LEU A 164 -2.97 -26.80 -1.15
N GLY A 165 -3.28 -25.73 -0.42
CA GLY A 165 -3.71 -25.82 0.97
C GLY A 165 -5.05 -26.53 1.14
N ILE A 166 -6.02 -26.22 0.27
CA ILE A 166 -7.33 -26.90 0.26
C ILE A 166 -7.16 -28.39 -0.09
N TRP A 167 -6.37 -28.70 -1.13
CA TRP A 167 -6.09 -30.06 -1.50
C TRP A 167 -5.43 -30.85 -0.36
N TYR A 168 -4.43 -30.27 0.30
CA TYR A 168 -3.78 -30.89 1.44
C TYR A 168 -4.76 -31.19 2.58
N ALA A 169 -5.65 -30.22 2.90
CA ALA A 169 -6.66 -30.40 3.93
C ALA A 169 -7.70 -31.46 3.60
N MET A 170 -8.04 -31.64 2.32
CA MET A 170 -8.95 -32.72 1.88
C MET A 170 -8.35 -34.11 2.09
N GLU A 171 -7.04 -34.27 1.97
CA GLU A 171 -6.33 -35.55 2.15
C GLU A 171 -5.99 -35.82 3.64
N ASN A 172 -5.63 -34.78 4.41
CA ASN A 172 -5.09 -34.91 5.76
C ASN A 172 -6.03 -34.42 6.87
N GLY A 173 -7.16 -33.79 6.50
CA GLY A 173 -8.04 -33.06 7.42
C GLY A 173 -7.67 -31.59 7.52
N PHE A 174 -8.65 -30.76 7.89
CA PHE A 174 -8.45 -29.32 8.12
C PHE A 174 -7.67 -29.07 9.40
N ALA A 175 -6.67 -28.21 9.35
CA ALA A 175 -5.84 -27.84 10.50
C ALA A 175 -6.60 -27.00 11.55
N ASN A 176 -7.63 -26.27 11.12
CA ASN A 176 -8.47 -25.45 11.97
C ASN A 176 -9.90 -26.03 12.09
N ASP A 177 -10.58 -25.77 13.22
CA ASP A 177 -11.99 -26.12 13.39
C ASP A 177 -12.87 -25.39 12.37
N MET A 178 -13.67 -26.15 11.62
CA MET A 178 -14.57 -25.66 10.57
C MET A 178 -16.01 -25.47 11.05
N SER A 179 -16.25 -25.44 12.38
CA SER A 179 -17.58 -25.15 12.94
C SER A 179 -18.00 -23.70 12.60
N ALA A 180 -19.31 -23.48 12.42
CA ALA A 180 -19.84 -22.16 12.07
C ALA A 180 -19.45 -21.04 13.08
N ALA A 181 -19.18 -21.41 14.34
CA ALA A 181 -18.77 -20.47 15.38
C ALA A 181 -17.42 -19.81 15.09
N THR A 182 -16.47 -20.53 14.45
CA THR A 182 -15.12 -20.01 14.14
C THR A 182 -15.11 -18.95 13.01
N PHE A 183 -16.20 -18.83 12.25
CA PHE A 183 -16.38 -17.80 11.22
C PHE A 183 -16.93 -16.49 11.78
N LEU A 184 -17.35 -16.46 13.05
CA LEU A 184 -17.82 -15.24 13.71
C LEU A 184 -16.63 -14.48 14.35
N PRO A 185 -16.72 -13.14 14.44
CA PRO A 185 -15.64 -12.34 14.99
C PRO A 185 -15.50 -12.55 16.49
N GLU A 186 -14.28 -12.81 16.94
CA GLU A 186 -13.92 -12.88 18.36
C GLU A 186 -13.23 -11.56 18.77
N LEU A 187 -14.01 -10.64 19.35
CA LEU A 187 -13.51 -9.30 19.72
C LEU A 187 -12.56 -9.31 20.92
N THR A 188 -12.47 -10.44 21.64
CA THR A 188 -11.55 -10.63 22.77
C THR A 188 -10.17 -11.09 22.33
N ASN A 189 -10.03 -11.60 21.10
CA ASN A 189 -8.76 -12.00 20.54
C ASN A 189 -7.99 -10.77 20.01
N THR A 190 -7.19 -10.14 20.89
CA THR A 190 -6.42 -8.93 20.58
C THR A 190 -5.37 -9.14 19.50
N ASN A 191 -4.79 -10.34 19.40
CA ASN A 191 -3.82 -10.67 18.35
C ASN A 191 -4.49 -10.65 16.97
N ALA A 192 -5.67 -11.29 16.85
CA ALA A 192 -6.45 -11.26 15.61
C ALA A 192 -6.83 -9.83 15.22
N LEU A 193 -7.23 -8.99 16.19
CA LEU A 193 -7.55 -7.57 15.94
C LEU A 193 -6.33 -6.78 15.46
N GLY A 194 -5.12 -7.10 15.91
CA GLY A 194 -3.86 -6.49 15.46
C GLY A 194 -3.63 -6.67 13.95
N TYR A 195 -4.07 -7.78 13.36
CA TYR A 195 -3.93 -8.04 11.93
C TYR A 195 -5.00 -7.36 11.04
N LEU A 196 -6.05 -6.75 11.63
CA LEU A 196 -7.06 -6.02 10.84
C LEU A 196 -6.46 -4.83 10.08
N SER A 197 -5.40 -4.21 10.62
CA SER A 197 -4.66 -3.14 9.94
C SER A 197 -4.11 -3.59 8.59
N ILE A 198 -3.73 -4.87 8.47
CA ILE A 198 -3.22 -5.44 7.22
C ILE A 198 -4.34 -5.64 6.22
N ILE A 199 -5.54 -6.06 6.65
CA ILE A 199 -6.70 -6.15 5.75
C ILE A 199 -7.06 -4.76 5.22
N ILE A 200 -7.05 -3.72 6.08
CA ILE A 200 -7.26 -2.34 5.65
C ILE A 200 -6.15 -1.90 4.68
N PHE A 201 -4.90 -2.17 5.00
CA PHE A 201 -3.76 -1.91 4.12
C PHE A 201 -3.94 -2.55 2.74
N ASN A 202 -4.45 -3.78 2.68
CA ASN A 202 -4.71 -4.52 1.45
C ASN A 202 -5.84 -3.92 0.58
N PHE A 203 -6.57 -2.93 1.10
CA PHE A 203 -7.55 -2.13 0.36
C PHE A 203 -7.04 -0.73 0.00
N MET A 204 -5.76 -0.41 0.20
CA MET A 204 -5.21 0.91 -0.09
C MET A 204 -4.37 0.90 -1.36
N GLY A 205 -4.21 2.07 -1.98
CA GLY A 205 -3.41 2.22 -3.19
C GLY A 205 -4.24 2.37 -4.48
N PHE A 206 -5.57 2.36 -4.39
CA PHE A 206 -6.43 2.57 -5.58
C PHE A 206 -6.26 3.95 -6.19
N GLU A 207 -5.89 4.96 -5.39
CA GLU A 207 -5.67 6.33 -5.87
C GLU A 207 -4.50 6.44 -6.85
N VAL A 208 -3.58 5.47 -6.86
CA VAL A 208 -2.47 5.44 -7.83
C VAL A 208 -2.99 5.43 -9.27
N ILE A 209 -4.15 4.82 -9.54
CA ILE A 209 -4.73 4.87 -10.89
C ILE A 209 -5.19 6.28 -11.29
N CYS A 210 -5.48 7.14 -10.31
CA CYS A 210 -5.89 8.52 -10.59
C CYS A 210 -4.71 9.39 -11.09
N THR A 211 -3.46 8.96 -10.89
CA THR A 211 -2.28 9.63 -11.48
C THR A 211 -2.05 9.24 -12.94
N MET A 212 -2.84 8.32 -13.49
CA MET A 212 -2.73 7.81 -14.87
C MET A 212 -3.98 8.16 -15.71
N THR A 213 -4.77 9.14 -15.28
CA THR A 213 -6.03 9.55 -15.94
C THR A 213 -5.81 9.93 -17.40
N ASP A 214 -4.74 10.67 -17.72
CA ASP A 214 -4.39 11.11 -19.06
C ASP A 214 -4.10 9.96 -20.03
N ASP A 215 -3.67 8.81 -19.52
CA ASP A 215 -3.40 7.62 -20.30
C ASP A 215 -4.62 6.70 -20.46
N MET A 216 -5.75 6.98 -19.76
CA MET A 216 -6.98 6.18 -19.85
C MET A 216 -7.86 6.58 -21.04
N ALA A 217 -8.64 5.62 -21.53
CA ALA A 217 -9.60 5.87 -22.63
C ALA A 217 -10.84 6.61 -22.15
N ASP A 218 -11.38 6.26 -20.97
CA ASP A 218 -12.57 6.85 -20.34
C ASP A 218 -12.38 6.84 -18.80
N PRO A 219 -11.57 7.76 -18.23
CA PRO A 219 -11.27 7.78 -16.81
C PRO A 219 -12.50 7.85 -15.93
N ALA A 220 -13.49 8.63 -16.38
CA ALA A 220 -14.75 8.85 -15.69
C ALA A 220 -15.55 7.58 -15.40
N ARG A 221 -15.52 6.67 -16.34
CA ARG A 221 -16.19 5.37 -16.26
C ARG A 221 -15.28 4.31 -15.65
N ASP A 222 -14.00 4.32 -16.03
CA ASP A 222 -13.09 3.22 -15.76
C ASP A 222 -12.56 3.28 -14.33
N ILE A 223 -12.30 4.46 -13.75
CA ILE A 223 -11.84 4.60 -12.37
C ILE A 223 -12.85 4.02 -11.35
N PRO A 224 -14.13 4.45 -11.30
CA PRO A 224 -15.09 3.91 -10.34
C PRO A 224 -15.29 2.39 -10.48
N LYS A 225 -15.35 1.91 -11.73
CA LYS A 225 -15.51 0.48 -11.99
C LYS A 225 -14.28 -0.33 -11.59
N ALA A 226 -13.10 0.19 -11.89
CA ALA A 226 -11.84 -0.48 -11.58
C ALA A 226 -11.61 -0.58 -10.06
N ILE A 227 -11.98 0.44 -9.29
CA ILE A 227 -11.93 0.39 -7.82
C ILE A 227 -12.85 -0.72 -7.28
N ILE A 228 -14.10 -0.79 -7.74
CA ILE A 228 -15.06 -1.79 -7.26
C ILE A 228 -14.64 -3.20 -7.72
N VAL A 229 -14.42 -3.39 -9.02
CA VAL A 229 -14.08 -4.71 -9.57
C VAL A 229 -12.71 -5.18 -9.08
N GLY A 230 -11.72 -4.28 -9.08
CA GLY A 230 -10.37 -4.57 -8.58
C GLY A 230 -10.39 -4.92 -7.09
N GLY A 231 -11.05 -4.11 -6.26
CA GLY A 231 -11.15 -4.33 -4.82
C GLY A 231 -11.84 -5.64 -4.45
N LEU A 232 -12.96 -5.95 -5.09
CA LEU A 232 -13.65 -7.23 -4.88
C LEU A 232 -12.80 -8.42 -5.37
N SER A 233 -12.12 -8.29 -6.51
CA SER A 233 -11.22 -9.34 -7.01
C SER A 233 -10.07 -9.60 -6.05
N ILE A 234 -9.45 -8.55 -5.54
CA ILE A 234 -8.37 -8.62 -4.55
C ILE A 234 -8.86 -9.31 -3.26
N ALA A 235 -10.02 -8.92 -2.75
CA ALA A 235 -10.60 -9.54 -1.55
C ALA A 235 -10.85 -11.05 -1.75
N VAL A 236 -11.36 -11.45 -2.91
CA VAL A 236 -11.58 -12.88 -3.24
C VAL A 236 -10.26 -13.63 -3.31
N ILE A 237 -9.20 -13.03 -3.91
CA ILE A 237 -7.88 -13.66 -4.00
C ILE A 237 -7.28 -13.84 -2.61
N TYR A 238 -7.35 -12.82 -1.75
CA TYR A 238 -6.86 -12.93 -0.37
C TYR A 238 -7.63 -13.96 0.45
N LEU A 239 -8.97 -13.96 0.36
CA LEU A 239 -9.80 -14.95 1.05
C LEU A 239 -9.47 -16.37 0.59
N PHE A 240 -9.25 -16.58 -0.70
CA PHE A 240 -8.92 -17.89 -1.25
C PHE A 240 -7.51 -18.34 -0.80
N ALA A 241 -6.51 -17.47 -0.90
CA ALA A 241 -5.15 -17.77 -0.46
C ALA A 241 -5.08 -17.97 1.05
N GLY A 242 -5.66 -17.03 1.84
CA GLY A 242 -5.68 -17.10 3.29
C GLY A 242 -6.44 -18.29 3.82
N PHE A 243 -7.57 -18.67 3.20
CA PHE A 243 -8.29 -19.89 3.53
C PHE A 243 -7.45 -21.14 3.25
N GLY A 244 -6.77 -21.21 2.10
CA GLY A 244 -5.91 -22.34 1.78
C GLY A 244 -4.73 -22.49 2.73
N ILE A 245 -4.08 -21.39 3.13
CA ILE A 245 -3.04 -21.41 4.16
C ILE A 245 -3.60 -21.92 5.47
N GLY A 246 -4.73 -21.37 5.96
CA GLY A 246 -5.38 -21.79 7.19
C GLY A 246 -6.01 -23.18 7.15
N ALA A 247 -6.30 -23.74 5.97
CA ALA A 247 -6.75 -25.11 5.81
C ALA A 247 -5.62 -26.11 6.11
N ALA A 248 -4.39 -25.78 5.73
CA ALA A 248 -3.22 -26.65 5.91
C ALA A 248 -2.45 -26.40 7.19
N VAL A 249 -2.48 -25.19 7.76
CA VAL A 249 -1.72 -24.78 8.94
C VAL A 249 -2.67 -24.18 9.98
N SER A 250 -2.48 -24.56 11.26
CA SER A 250 -3.26 -23.97 12.36
C SER A 250 -2.99 -22.47 12.47
N ALA A 251 -4.05 -21.66 12.65
CA ALA A 251 -3.97 -20.21 12.76
C ALA A 251 -2.95 -19.74 13.80
N ASP A 252 -2.88 -20.40 14.96
CA ASP A 252 -1.93 -20.09 16.04
C ASP A 252 -0.47 -20.40 15.68
N SER A 253 -0.23 -21.15 14.61
CA SER A 253 1.11 -21.56 14.13
C SER A 253 1.53 -20.84 12.86
N ILE A 254 0.67 -19.97 12.31
CA ILE A 254 1.01 -19.21 11.10
C ILE A 254 1.98 -18.08 11.49
N ASP A 255 3.18 -18.16 10.95
CA ASP A 255 4.13 -17.07 11.02
C ASP A 255 3.61 -15.89 10.16
N PRO A 256 3.44 -14.68 10.69
CA PRO A 256 2.91 -13.57 9.92
C PRO A 256 3.84 -13.09 8.80
N ASP A 257 5.14 -13.35 8.88
CA ASP A 257 6.15 -12.90 7.92
C ASP A 257 6.32 -13.92 6.78
N TYR A 258 6.58 -15.17 7.12
CA TYR A 258 6.90 -16.24 6.17
C TYR A 258 5.79 -17.29 6.04
N GLY A 259 4.62 -17.08 6.66
CA GLY A 259 3.59 -18.10 6.77
C GLY A 259 3.09 -18.66 5.44
N MET A 260 3.08 -17.88 4.37
CA MET A 260 2.78 -18.38 3.04
C MET A 260 3.83 -19.40 2.58
N ILE A 261 5.12 -19.11 2.77
CA ILE A 261 6.22 -19.98 2.36
C ILE A 261 6.27 -21.24 3.24
N TYR A 262 6.10 -21.09 4.56
CA TYR A 262 6.04 -22.24 5.48
C TYR A 262 4.81 -23.12 5.24
N ALA A 263 3.67 -22.55 4.88
CA ALA A 263 2.49 -23.34 4.50
C ALA A 263 2.77 -24.18 3.24
N VAL A 264 3.39 -23.59 2.22
CA VAL A 264 3.78 -24.34 1.00
C VAL A 264 4.79 -25.45 1.35
N GLN A 265 5.79 -25.14 2.19
CA GLN A 265 6.78 -26.15 2.64
C GLN A 265 6.11 -27.28 3.41
N THR A 266 5.14 -26.99 4.28
CA THR A 266 4.36 -27.99 5.01
C THR A 266 3.58 -28.92 4.05
N ILE A 267 3.02 -28.36 2.98
CA ILE A 267 2.17 -29.08 2.04
C ILE A 267 2.98 -29.98 1.09
N VAL A 268 4.06 -29.43 0.50
CA VAL A 268 4.80 -30.11 -0.58
C VAL A 268 6.24 -30.50 -0.22
N GLY A 269 6.67 -30.22 1.03
CA GLY A 269 8.05 -30.45 1.49
C GLY A 269 9.07 -29.65 0.69
N ASP A 270 10.36 -30.01 0.79
CA ASP A 270 11.46 -29.35 0.06
C ASP A 270 11.53 -29.78 -1.41
N SER A 271 10.38 -29.90 -2.06
CA SER A 271 10.24 -30.35 -3.44
C SER A 271 10.66 -29.27 -4.45
N MET A 272 10.76 -29.66 -5.72
CA MET A 272 10.97 -28.70 -6.81
C MET A 272 9.78 -27.71 -6.91
N ILE A 273 8.56 -28.13 -6.58
CA ILE A 273 7.37 -27.28 -6.56
C ILE A 273 7.54 -26.17 -5.53
N PHE A 274 8.00 -26.49 -4.32
CA PHE A 274 8.33 -25.51 -3.28
C PHE A 274 9.30 -24.45 -3.79
N LYS A 275 10.42 -24.89 -4.39
CA LYS A 275 11.45 -23.98 -4.93
C LYS A 275 10.91 -23.06 -6.02
N VAL A 276 10.08 -23.58 -6.93
CA VAL A 276 9.45 -22.79 -7.99
C VAL A 276 8.51 -21.73 -7.40
N ILE A 277 7.69 -22.11 -6.41
CA ILE A 277 6.79 -21.15 -5.75
C ILE A 277 7.59 -20.07 -5.01
N CYS A 278 8.67 -20.43 -4.28
CA CYS A 278 9.54 -19.47 -3.63
C CYS A 278 10.14 -18.46 -4.61
N ILE A 279 10.67 -18.92 -5.74
CA ILE A 279 11.22 -18.00 -6.77
C ILE A 279 10.11 -17.14 -7.37
N ALA A 280 8.93 -17.70 -7.68
CA ALA A 280 7.80 -16.93 -8.16
C ALA A 280 7.36 -15.86 -7.14
N PHE A 281 7.33 -16.21 -5.85
CA PHE A 281 7.04 -15.26 -4.77
C PHE A 281 8.07 -14.12 -4.73
N LEU A 282 9.37 -14.42 -4.78
CA LEU A 282 10.41 -13.37 -4.83
C LEU A 282 10.26 -12.44 -6.04
N ILE A 283 9.85 -12.98 -7.20
CA ILE A 283 9.56 -12.18 -8.40
C ILE A 283 8.37 -11.24 -8.13
N THR A 284 7.35 -11.68 -7.37
CA THR A 284 6.20 -10.81 -7.04
C THR A 284 6.61 -9.61 -6.21
N LEU A 285 7.61 -9.75 -5.33
CA LEU A 285 8.13 -8.64 -4.50
C LEU A 285 8.80 -7.58 -5.39
N PHE A 286 9.59 -7.98 -6.39
CA PHE A 286 10.14 -7.04 -7.38
C PHE A 286 9.05 -6.31 -8.16
N ALA A 287 8.07 -7.03 -8.69
CA ALA A 287 6.98 -6.44 -9.45
C ALA A 287 6.16 -5.46 -8.61
N ASN A 288 5.94 -5.80 -7.33
CA ASN A 288 5.24 -4.95 -6.37
C ASN A 288 5.97 -3.62 -6.16
N MET A 289 7.25 -3.70 -5.79
CA MET A 289 8.05 -2.52 -5.49
C MET A 289 8.29 -1.66 -6.73
N ALA A 290 8.47 -2.26 -7.91
CA ALA A 290 8.59 -1.51 -9.15
C ALA A 290 7.31 -0.71 -9.45
N ALA A 291 6.13 -1.33 -9.33
CA ALA A 291 4.85 -0.67 -9.58
C ALA A 291 4.58 0.49 -8.59
N TRP A 292 4.88 0.29 -7.30
CA TRP A 292 4.72 1.33 -6.28
C TRP A 292 5.74 2.46 -6.42
N SER A 293 6.95 2.16 -6.88
CA SER A 293 8.03 3.15 -7.00
C SER A 293 7.61 4.34 -7.84
N PHE A 294 6.97 4.11 -8.99
CA PHE A 294 6.55 5.20 -9.86
C PHE A 294 5.52 6.11 -9.16
N GLY A 295 4.42 5.55 -8.67
CA GLY A 295 3.32 6.32 -8.07
C GLY A 295 3.78 7.16 -6.87
N VAL A 296 4.45 6.53 -5.90
CA VAL A 296 4.92 7.21 -4.68
C VAL A 296 5.93 8.33 -5.00
N ASN A 297 6.89 8.05 -5.88
CA ASN A 297 7.93 9.01 -6.22
C ASN A 297 7.40 10.17 -7.07
N SER A 298 6.40 9.92 -7.93
CA SER A 298 5.73 10.98 -8.70
C SER A 298 4.97 11.95 -7.79
N VAL A 299 4.20 11.44 -6.83
CA VAL A 299 3.52 12.28 -5.83
C VAL A 299 4.53 13.09 -5.01
N ALA A 300 5.64 12.48 -4.57
CA ALA A 300 6.67 13.18 -3.81
C ALA A 300 7.39 14.25 -4.64
N ARG A 301 7.68 13.99 -5.93
CA ARG A 301 8.23 14.96 -6.89
C ARG A 301 7.28 16.14 -7.06
N TYR A 302 6.03 15.86 -7.37
CA TYR A 302 5.01 16.88 -7.58
C TYR A 302 4.84 17.77 -6.33
N ALA A 303 4.82 17.19 -5.14
CA ALA A 303 4.80 17.94 -3.89
C ALA A 303 6.06 18.80 -3.70
N ALA A 304 7.23 18.35 -4.17
CA ALA A 304 8.47 19.12 -4.09
C ALA A 304 8.48 20.33 -5.05
N GLU A 305 7.87 20.20 -6.21
CA GLU A 305 7.68 21.30 -7.17
C GLU A 305 6.84 22.44 -6.57
N HIS A 306 5.88 22.08 -5.70
CA HIS A 306 5.07 23.04 -4.94
C HIS A 306 5.71 23.49 -3.61
N GLY A 307 6.97 23.13 -3.34
CA GLY A 307 7.68 23.50 -2.12
C GLY A 307 7.15 22.79 -0.84
N ASN A 308 6.53 21.62 -1.00
CA ASN A 308 6.00 20.80 0.10
C ASN A 308 6.90 19.61 0.46
N MET A 309 7.87 19.30 -0.39
CA MET A 309 8.91 18.29 -0.17
C MET A 309 10.30 18.87 -0.51
N PRO A 310 11.41 18.21 -0.12
CA PRO A 310 12.75 18.70 -0.40
C PRO A 310 13.02 18.85 -1.90
N LYS A 311 13.72 19.93 -2.30
CA LYS A 311 14.01 20.23 -3.70
C LYS A 311 14.75 19.11 -4.46
N VAL A 312 15.51 18.25 -3.75
CA VAL A 312 16.19 17.09 -4.38
C VAL A 312 15.21 16.13 -5.06
N PHE A 313 13.96 16.09 -4.63
CA PHE A 313 12.92 15.25 -5.22
C PHE A 313 12.45 15.70 -6.60
N THR A 314 12.69 16.97 -6.99
CA THR A 314 12.31 17.48 -8.32
C THR A 314 13.21 16.99 -9.45
N SER A 315 14.33 16.32 -9.12
CA SER A 315 15.25 15.79 -10.13
C SER A 315 14.63 14.65 -10.93
N MET A 316 14.64 14.79 -12.26
CA MET A 316 14.10 13.81 -13.20
C MET A 316 15.20 13.28 -14.12
N ILE A 317 14.95 12.15 -14.77
CA ILE A 317 15.71 11.70 -15.94
C ILE A 317 15.01 12.28 -17.15
N SER A 318 15.68 13.19 -17.85
CA SER A 318 15.12 14.07 -18.88
C SER A 318 14.44 13.35 -20.06
N ASP A 319 14.85 12.12 -20.35
CA ASP A 319 14.33 11.40 -21.53
C ASP A 319 13.06 10.59 -21.25
N ASP A 320 12.75 10.35 -19.98
CA ASP A 320 11.71 9.40 -19.58
C ASP A 320 10.69 9.93 -18.54
N ASP A 321 10.83 11.19 -18.11
CA ASP A 321 10.00 11.80 -17.06
C ASP A 321 9.94 11.02 -15.74
N MET A 322 10.95 10.18 -15.45
CA MET A 322 10.99 9.37 -14.24
C MET A 322 11.49 10.17 -13.03
N PRO A 323 10.84 10.07 -11.86
CA PRO A 323 11.16 10.83 -10.64
C PRO A 323 12.43 10.32 -9.96
N ASN A 324 13.58 10.54 -10.58
CA ASN A 324 14.86 9.97 -10.14
C ASN A 324 15.32 10.47 -8.77
N GLY A 325 15.06 11.75 -8.44
CA GLY A 325 15.48 12.31 -7.15
C GLY A 325 14.80 11.62 -5.98
N ALA A 326 13.47 11.48 -6.03
CA ALA A 326 12.70 10.78 -5.02
C ALA A 326 13.10 9.30 -4.93
N ASN A 327 13.26 8.63 -6.09
CA ASN A 327 13.65 7.23 -6.17
C ASN A 327 15.05 6.97 -5.58
N LEU A 328 16.03 7.86 -5.85
CA LEU A 328 17.38 7.74 -5.28
C LEU A 328 17.36 7.90 -3.75
N VAL A 329 16.63 8.90 -3.25
CA VAL A 329 16.53 9.13 -1.79
C VAL A 329 15.85 7.94 -1.13
N ASN A 330 14.84 7.31 -1.75
CA ASN A 330 14.25 6.07 -1.27
C ASN A 330 15.28 4.96 -1.12
N ALA A 331 16.10 4.69 -2.14
CA ALA A 331 17.11 3.65 -2.09
C ALA A 331 18.16 3.91 -0.99
N ILE A 332 18.56 5.18 -0.82
CA ILE A 332 19.50 5.57 0.24
C ILE A 332 18.87 5.35 1.62
N VAL A 333 17.64 5.83 1.84
CA VAL A 333 16.95 5.69 3.13
C VAL A 333 16.70 4.22 3.45
N ALA A 334 16.23 3.42 2.49
CA ALA A 334 16.05 1.98 2.67
C ALA A 334 17.38 1.29 3.02
N SER A 335 18.48 1.66 2.36
CA SER A 335 19.81 1.11 2.67
C SER A 335 20.26 1.46 4.08
N LEU A 336 20.02 2.69 4.55
CA LEU A 336 20.33 3.11 5.92
C LEU A 336 19.50 2.37 6.95
N VAL A 337 18.22 2.18 6.67
CA VAL A 337 17.29 1.46 7.53
C VAL A 337 17.67 -0.03 7.63
N LEU A 338 18.10 -0.66 6.55
CA LEU A 338 18.61 -2.04 6.56
C LEU A 338 19.85 -2.21 7.46
N CYS A 339 20.64 -1.15 7.65
CA CYS A 339 21.77 -1.18 8.59
C CYS A 339 21.33 -1.33 10.07
N LEU A 340 20.05 -1.16 10.40
CA LEU A 340 19.54 -1.45 11.74
C LEU A 340 19.71 -2.92 12.13
N GLN A 341 19.81 -3.84 11.17
CA GLN A 341 20.16 -5.25 11.41
C GLN A 341 21.52 -5.44 12.09
N LEU A 342 22.42 -4.46 12.00
CA LEU A 342 23.73 -4.49 12.67
C LEU A 342 23.66 -4.08 14.15
N VAL A 343 22.51 -3.57 14.60
CA VAL A 343 22.36 -3.14 16.00
C VAL A 343 22.18 -4.38 16.87
N PRO A 344 23.04 -4.61 17.89
CA PRO A 344 23.02 -5.82 18.71
C PRO A 344 21.92 -5.76 19.78
N ILE A 345 20.69 -5.57 19.36
CA ILE A 345 19.48 -5.57 20.21
C ILE A 345 18.55 -6.62 19.61
N ASP A 346 18.27 -7.70 20.33
CA ASP A 346 17.48 -8.83 19.84
C ASP A 346 16.11 -8.41 19.31
N ALA A 347 15.44 -7.48 19.97
CA ALA A 347 14.16 -6.93 19.53
C ALA A 347 14.23 -6.17 18.18
N ILE A 348 15.42 -5.69 17.80
CA ILE A 348 15.61 -5.04 16.49
C ILE A 348 16.09 -6.06 15.47
N SER A 349 17.12 -6.87 15.82
CA SER A 349 17.76 -7.79 14.87
C SER A 349 16.86 -8.95 14.43
N ASN A 350 15.97 -9.42 15.30
CA ASN A 350 15.08 -10.55 15.02
C ASN A 350 13.70 -10.14 14.51
N GLY A 351 13.25 -8.89 14.75
CA GLY A 351 11.96 -8.37 14.35
C GLY A 351 12.00 -7.26 13.28
N VAL A 352 13.11 -7.15 12.53
CA VAL A 352 13.30 -6.04 11.57
C VAL A 352 12.18 -5.99 10.52
N PHE A 353 11.79 -7.12 9.95
CA PHE A 353 10.72 -7.16 8.96
C PHE A 353 9.45 -6.51 9.52
N TRP A 354 8.94 -7.03 10.64
CA TRP A 354 7.66 -6.57 11.21
C TRP A 354 7.71 -5.13 11.70
N MET A 355 8.82 -4.74 12.31
CA MET A 355 9.04 -3.38 12.77
C MET A 355 8.98 -2.37 11.61
N LEU A 356 9.62 -2.67 10.48
CA LEU A 356 9.62 -1.79 9.30
C LEU A 356 8.31 -1.84 8.54
N PHE A 357 7.76 -3.04 8.31
CA PHE A 357 6.50 -3.23 7.63
C PHE A 357 5.34 -2.61 8.40
N GLY A 358 5.22 -2.86 9.71
CA GLY A 358 4.20 -2.25 10.55
C GLY A 358 4.31 -0.72 10.61
N THR A 359 5.55 -0.18 10.70
CA THR A 359 5.74 1.28 10.63
C THR A 359 5.33 1.84 9.26
N SER A 360 5.63 1.15 8.16
CA SER A 360 5.22 1.56 6.82
C SER A 360 3.70 1.58 6.68
N ILE A 361 3.02 0.54 7.18
CA ILE A 361 1.55 0.48 7.23
C ILE A 361 0.99 1.70 7.97
N VAL A 362 1.51 2.02 9.16
CA VAL A 362 1.04 3.17 9.94
C VAL A 362 1.17 4.48 9.17
N PHE A 363 2.30 4.73 8.49
CA PHE A 363 2.47 5.93 7.67
C PHE A 363 1.52 5.95 6.47
N LEU A 364 1.30 4.83 5.82
CA LEU A 364 0.34 4.74 4.74
C LEU A 364 -1.08 5.05 5.24
N LEU A 365 -1.53 4.42 6.35
CA LEU A 365 -2.83 4.69 6.95
C LEU A 365 -3.02 6.16 7.34
N LEU A 366 -1.99 6.80 7.91
CA LEU A 366 -2.00 8.23 8.26
C LEU A 366 -2.20 9.13 7.05
N THR A 367 -1.74 8.73 5.87
CA THR A 367 -1.88 9.50 4.63
C THR A 367 -3.35 9.70 4.26
N TYR A 368 -4.20 8.71 4.51
CA TYR A 368 -5.59 8.73 4.07
C TYR A 368 -6.55 9.43 5.04
N ILE A 369 -6.19 9.56 6.33
CA ILE A 369 -7.07 10.21 7.31
C ILE A 369 -7.47 11.64 6.89
N PRO A 370 -6.54 12.52 6.46
CA PRO A 370 -6.88 13.87 6.06
C PRO A 370 -7.69 13.96 4.74
N MET A 371 -7.71 12.91 3.93
CA MET A 371 -8.48 12.88 2.68
C MET A 371 -9.99 13.04 2.93
N PHE A 372 -10.53 12.45 4.00
CA PHE A 372 -11.96 12.53 4.30
C PHE A 372 -12.42 13.95 4.69
N PRO A 373 -11.78 14.68 5.60
CA PRO A 373 -12.10 16.09 5.83
C PRO A 373 -11.77 16.98 4.62
N ALA A 374 -10.74 16.69 3.83
CA ALA A 374 -10.44 17.40 2.59
C ALA A 374 -11.60 17.27 1.59
N PHE A 375 -12.12 16.06 1.39
CA PHE A 375 -13.31 15.81 0.57
C PHE A 375 -14.52 16.66 0.97
N LEU A 376 -14.81 16.76 2.28
CA LEU A 376 -15.91 17.59 2.79
C LEU A 376 -15.68 19.07 2.51
N ASN A 377 -14.45 19.55 2.67
CA ASN A 377 -14.09 20.94 2.42
C ASN A 377 -14.17 21.29 0.93
N LEU A 378 -13.66 20.42 0.06
CA LEU A 378 -13.73 20.58 -1.39
C LEU A 378 -15.21 20.64 -1.86
N ARG A 379 -16.05 19.75 -1.38
CA ARG A 379 -17.49 19.80 -1.70
C ARG A 379 -18.18 21.08 -1.23
N LYS A 380 -17.77 21.60 -0.08
CA LYS A 380 -18.32 22.83 0.49
C LYS A 380 -17.84 24.08 -0.25
N ASN A 381 -16.57 24.13 -0.60
CA ASN A 381 -15.92 25.32 -1.13
C ASN A 381 -15.98 25.40 -2.66
N ASP A 382 -16.18 24.25 -3.34
CA ASP A 382 -16.32 24.16 -4.79
C ASP A 382 -17.64 23.44 -5.17
N PRO A 383 -18.79 24.05 -4.85
CA PRO A 383 -20.11 23.43 -5.06
C PRO A 383 -20.53 23.36 -6.54
N ASN A 384 -19.95 24.21 -7.38
CA ASN A 384 -20.34 24.37 -8.80
C ASN A 384 -19.49 23.52 -9.75
N ARG A 385 -18.44 22.87 -9.25
CA ARG A 385 -17.59 22.02 -10.08
C ARG A 385 -18.37 20.82 -10.59
N GLU A 386 -18.26 20.54 -11.87
CA GLU A 386 -18.85 19.35 -12.47
C GLU A 386 -18.21 18.09 -11.90
N ARG A 387 -19.03 17.15 -11.46
CA ARG A 387 -18.60 15.89 -10.87
C ARG A 387 -19.10 14.74 -11.72
N ILE A 388 -18.20 14.11 -12.43
CA ILE A 388 -18.51 12.98 -13.30
C ILE A 388 -19.00 11.79 -12.48
N PHE A 389 -18.30 11.47 -11.37
CA PHE A 389 -18.78 10.56 -10.35
C PHE A 389 -19.15 11.34 -9.10
N THR A 390 -20.28 11.04 -8.50
CA THR A 390 -20.74 11.72 -7.28
C THR A 390 -20.99 10.70 -6.17
N PHE A 391 -20.39 10.92 -5.02
CA PHE A 391 -20.63 10.13 -3.80
C PHE A 391 -22.14 10.09 -3.49
N PRO A 392 -22.75 8.88 -3.37
CA PRO A 392 -24.21 8.74 -3.44
C PRO A 392 -24.95 9.28 -2.22
N PHE A 393 -24.28 9.48 -1.09
CA PHE A 393 -24.89 9.96 0.13
C PHE A 393 -24.76 11.48 0.29
N LYS A 394 -25.72 12.11 0.98
CA LYS A 394 -25.76 13.56 1.24
C LYS A 394 -26.02 13.86 2.72
N GLY A 395 -25.74 15.09 3.15
CA GLY A 395 -26.04 15.57 4.49
C GLY A 395 -25.39 14.76 5.62
N ALA A 396 -26.17 14.39 6.63
CA ALA A 396 -25.68 13.65 7.79
C ALA A 396 -25.18 12.24 7.43
N MET A 397 -25.87 11.55 6.52
CA MET A 397 -25.47 10.20 6.08
C MET A 397 -24.08 10.21 5.42
N MET A 398 -23.78 11.21 4.59
CA MET A 398 -22.43 11.36 4.01
C MET A 398 -21.38 11.49 5.10
N LYS A 399 -21.62 12.32 6.13
CA LYS A 399 -20.66 12.48 7.23
C LYS A 399 -20.43 11.17 8.00
N VAL A 400 -21.49 10.38 8.22
CA VAL A 400 -21.40 9.06 8.87
C VAL A 400 -20.57 8.11 8.01
N MET A 401 -20.88 8.02 6.71
CA MET A 401 -20.16 7.14 5.77
C MET A 401 -18.68 7.51 5.60
N LEU A 402 -18.30 8.76 5.84
CA LEU A 402 -16.91 9.20 5.84
C LEU A 402 -16.22 9.02 7.20
N ALA A 403 -16.97 9.12 8.29
CA ALA A 403 -16.44 8.95 9.64
C ALA A 403 -16.06 7.48 9.92
N ILE A 404 -16.81 6.52 9.39
CA ILE A 404 -16.56 5.09 9.62
C ILE A 404 -15.14 4.70 9.14
N PRO A 405 -14.74 4.85 7.87
CA PRO A 405 -13.40 4.48 7.43
C PRO A 405 -12.32 5.33 8.13
N CYS A 406 -12.60 6.58 8.48
CA CYS A 406 -11.67 7.40 9.23
C CYS A 406 -11.41 6.84 10.64
N ILE A 407 -12.45 6.36 11.33
CA ILE A 407 -12.33 5.70 12.64
C ILE A 407 -11.60 4.36 12.49
N GLU A 408 -11.92 3.57 11.47
CA GLU A 408 -11.25 2.30 11.19
C GLU A 408 -9.75 2.49 10.96
N LEU A 409 -9.33 3.51 10.21
CA LEU A 409 -7.92 3.87 10.04
C LEU A 409 -7.24 4.20 11.38
N ILE A 410 -7.89 5.00 12.22
CA ILE A 410 -7.35 5.37 13.53
C ILE A 410 -7.23 4.12 14.42
N LEU A 411 -8.26 3.27 14.46
CA LEU A 411 -8.24 2.03 15.23
C LEU A 411 -7.15 1.07 14.72
N ALA A 412 -6.97 0.97 13.42
CA ALA A 412 -5.92 0.16 12.80
C ALA A 412 -4.51 0.65 13.20
N ILE A 413 -4.27 1.97 13.18
CA ILE A 413 -3.01 2.57 13.63
C ILE A 413 -2.77 2.27 15.11
N VAL A 414 -3.80 2.44 15.94
CA VAL A 414 -3.73 2.15 17.38
C VAL A 414 -3.41 0.67 17.61
N ALA A 415 -4.11 -0.23 16.92
CA ALA A 415 -3.90 -1.68 17.05
C ALA A 415 -2.49 -2.11 16.59
N THR A 416 -1.93 -1.45 15.57
CA THR A 416 -0.57 -1.74 15.11
C THR A 416 0.50 -1.26 16.09
N LEU A 417 0.34 -0.07 16.68
CA LEU A 417 1.35 0.55 17.51
C LEU A 417 1.27 0.14 18.98
N ILE A 418 0.06 0.00 19.55
CA ILE A 418 -0.09 -0.21 20.99
C ILE A 418 0.00 -1.69 21.32
N PRO A 419 0.89 -2.10 22.25
CA PRO A 419 0.93 -3.46 22.75
C PRO A 419 -0.31 -3.77 23.61
N PHE A 420 -1.01 -4.84 23.30
CA PHE A 420 -2.16 -5.32 24.09
C PHE A 420 -1.75 -6.37 25.12
N SER A 421 -0.54 -6.93 24.99
CA SER A 421 0.04 -7.89 25.94
C SER A 421 1.48 -7.51 26.30
N VAL A 422 1.99 -8.10 27.38
CA VAL A 422 3.41 -7.86 27.80
C VAL A 422 4.38 -8.44 26.78
N ASP A 423 4.01 -9.52 26.12
CA ASP A 423 4.86 -10.20 25.13
C ASP A 423 5.08 -9.35 23.88
N GLU A 424 4.10 -8.51 23.52
CA GLU A 424 4.21 -7.61 22.36
C GLU A 424 5.08 -6.35 22.62
N ILE A 425 5.43 -6.05 23.88
CA ILE A 425 6.18 -4.83 24.23
C ILE A 425 7.54 -4.81 23.51
N GLY A 426 8.22 -5.97 23.46
CA GLY A 426 9.54 -6.10 22.83
C GLY A 426 9.53 -5.68 21.36
N ASP A 427 8.50 -6.07 20.62
CA ASP A 427 8.39 -5.84 19.17
C ASP A 427 7.81 -4.45 18.85
N LYS A 428 6.81 -4.01 19.62
CA LYS A 428 6.11 -2.74 19.35
C LYS A 428 6.85 -1.49 19.84
N VAL A 429 7.65 -1.58 20.90
CA VAL A 429 8.41 -0.40 21.38
C VAL A 429 9.40 0.13 20.35
N PRO A 430 10.24 -0.68 19.68
CA PRO A 430 11.09 -0.19 18.60
C PRO A 430 10.29 0.45 17.46
N MET A 431 9.15 -0.14 17.09
CA MET A 431 8.24 0.41 16.07
C MET A 431 7.71 1.79 16.46
N ILE A 432 7.26 1.98 17.71
CA ILE A 432 6.79 3.27 18.23
C ILE A 432 7.91 4.31 18.20
N VAL A 433 9.12 3.95 18.61
CA VAL A 433 10.29 4.85 18.61
C VAL A 433 10.58 5.32 17.18
N ILE A 434 10.68 4.39 16.21
CA ILE A 434 10.94 4.74 14.81
C ILE A 434 9.80 5.61 14.26
N PHE A 435 8.55 5.27 14.55
CA PHE A 435 7.39 6.05 14.14
C PHE A 435 7.47 7.50 14.64
N ILE A 436 7.77 7.72 15.93
CA ILE A 436 7.90 9.06 16.51
C ILE A 436 9.07 9.82 15.87
N VAL A 437 10.23 9.16 15.70
CA VAL A 437 11.41 9.80 15.09
C VAL A 437 11.09 10.24 13.66
N LEU A 438 10.44 9.38 12.87
CA LEU A 438 10.09 9.70 11.48
C LEU A 438 9.00 10.78 11.40
N LEU A 439 8.04 10.83 12.34
CA LEU A 439 7.08 11.95 12.44
C LEU A 439 7.79 13.28 12.67
N LEU A 440 8.76 13.31 13.60
CA LEU A 440 9.54 14.51 13.88
C LEU A 440 10.38 14.94 12.68
N ILE A 441 11.02 13.99 11.99
CA ILE A 441 11.73 14.26 10.73
C ILE A 441 10.77 14.84 9.69
N GLY A 442 9.56 14.32 9.56
CA GLY A 442 8.53 14.84 8.65
C GLY A 442 8.16 16.29 8.94
N GLU A 443 8.02 16.67 10.21
CA GLU A 443 7.76 18.06 10.58
C GLU A 443 8.96 18.97 10.26
N VAL A 444 10.19 18.50 10.46
CA VAL A 444 11.40 19.23 10.04
C VAL A 444 11.44 19.41 8.52
N VAL A 445 11.20 18.35 7.76
CA VAL A 445 11.13 18.38 6.29
C VAL A 445 10.09 19.41 5.84
N ARG A 446 8.88 19.38 6.41
CA ARG A 446 7.80 20.34 6.12
C ARG A 446 8.23 21.78 6.35
N VAL A 447 8.86 22.07 7.49
CA VAL A 447 9.27 23.43 7.86
C VAL A 447 10.41 23.93 6.95
N VAL A 448 11.37 23.05 6.63
CA VAL A 448 12.51 23.41 5.77
C VAL A 448 12.06 23.64 4.33
N SER A 449 11.22 22.75 3.80
CA SER A 449 10.70 22.85 2.42
C SER A 449 9.84 24.09 2.23
N ALA A 450 9.04 24.47 3.23
CA ALA A 450 8.20 25.66 3.19
C ALA A 450 8.97 26.98 2.98
N LYS A 451 10.25 27.04 3.35
CA LYS A 451 11.08 28.24 3.17
C LYS A 451 11.36 28.58 1.70
N GLY A 452 11.28 27.60 0.81
CA GLY A 452 11.47 27.79 -0.62
C GLY A 452 10.17 28.04 -1.40
N ARG A 453 9.05 28.15 -0.71
CA ARG A 453 7.72 28.30 -1.34
C ARG A 453 7.47 29.79 -1.69
N GLU A 454 7.03 30.05 -2.91
CA GLU A 454 6.73 31.41 -3.37
C GLU A 454 5.38 31.90 -2.83
N THR A 455 4.38 31.03 -2.83
CA THR A 455 3.03 31.32 -2.34
C THR A 455 2.53 30.19 -1.44
N GLU A 456 1.73 30.53 -0.39
CA GLU A 456 1.14 29.55 0.52
C GLU A 456 -0.31 29.28 0.12
N CYS A 457 -0.63 28.01 -0.19
CA CYS A 457 -2.00 27.54 -0.35
C CYS A 457 -2.61 27.27 1.03
N LYS A 458 -3.70 27.96 1.36
CA LYS A 458 -4.46 27.78 2.62
C LYS A 458 -5.64 26.83 2.49
N GLY A 459 -5.78 26.20 1.33
CA GLY A 459 -6.92 25.43 0.89
C GLY A 459 -7.83 26.22 -0.06
N LEU A 460 -8.63 25.51 -0.82
CA LEU A 460 -9.55 26.09 -1.79
C LEU A 460 -10.66 26.87 -1.06
N THR A 461 -10.80 28.15 -1.38
CA THR A 461 -11.94 28.98 -0.96
C THR A 461 -12.98 29.06 -2.06
N PRO A 462 -14.26 29.43 -1.76
CA PRO A 462 -15.27 29.59 -2.81
C PRO A 462 -14.88 30.59 -3.89
N GLU A 463 -14.17 31.66 -3.53
CA GLU A 463 -13.68 32.67 -4.48
C GLU A 463 -12.63 32.11 -5.41
N LEU A 464 -11.64 31.36 -4.88
CA LEU A 464 -10.59 30.72 -5.65
C LEU A 464 -11.16 29.61 -6.55
N ALA A 465 -12.14 28.86 -6.08
CA ALA A 465 -12.84 27.85 -6.87
C ALA A 465 -13.56 28.48 -8.08
N ALA A 466 -14.27 29.60 -7.85
CA ALA A 466 -14.95 30.32 -8.92
C ALA A 466 -13.96 30.90 -9.95
N GLN A 467 -12.80 31.39 -9.50
CA GLN A 467 -11.74 31.89 -10.38
C GLN A 467 -11.19 30.76 -11.26
N ARG A 468 -10.84 29.60 -10.71
CA ARG A 468 -10.33 28.44 -11.47
C ARG A 468 -11.34 27.97 -12.52
N LEU A 469 -12.64 27.90 -12.18
CA LEU A 469 -13.68 27.54 -13.14
C LEU A 469 -13.82 28.56 -14.28
N ALA A 470 -13.61 29.87 -14.01
CA ALA A 470 -13.60 30.88 -15.05
C ALA A 470 -12.41 30.76 -15.98
N GLU A 471 -11.20 30.50 -15.43
CA GLU A 471 -9.98 30.28 -16.21
C GLU A 471 -10.11 29.04 -17.11
N GLU A 472 -10.60 27.91 -16.59
CA GLU A 472 -10.85 26.67 -17.35
C GLU A 472 -11.87 26.89 -18.49
N SER A 473 -12.89 27.72 -18.27
CA SER A 473 -13.89 28.03 -19.31
C SER A 473 -13.42 28.97 -20.43
N GLU A 474 -12.29 29.65 -20.24
CA GLU A 474 -11.64 30.50 -21.25
C GLU A 474 -10.64 29.72 -22.11
N GLU A 475 -10.18 28.55 -21.63
CA GLU A 475 -9.23 27.68 -22.36
C GLU A 475 -9.94 26.64 -23.27
N ASP A 476 -11.24 26.36 -23.05
CA ASP A 476 -12.08 25.50 -23.89
C ASP A 476 -12.72 26.31 -25.06
#